data_2dc6dc41f5e6c6c7996f5075715ff289
#
_entry.id   2dc6dc41f5e6c6c7996f5075715ff289
#
_cell.length_a   1.000
_cell.length_b   1.000
_cell.length_c   1.000
_cell.angle_alpha   90.00
_cell.angle_beta   90.00
_cell.angle_gamma   90.00
#
_symmetry.space_group_name_H-M   'P 1'
#
loop_
_entity.id
_entity.type
_entity.pdbx_description
1 polymer ?
#
loop_
_entity_poly.entity_id
_entity_poly.type
_entity_poly.pdbx_seq_one_letter_code
_entity_poly.pdbx_strand_id
1 'polypeptide(L)'
;ASDVYKRQGKEIVVRRAENDEKFVTLDGQERTMDDQVLMICDGEKAVGIAGIMGGENSMITDDVQTMLFEAACFDGTNIRKSSKKIGLRTDASGKFEKGLDPNNAEAAIDRACQLMEELGAGEVVGGMVDVCSETREPSRVKFEPEKINKLLGTSLTKEEMIDYLGRVELAYDEKTDEIVAPTFRQDIH
;
A
#
# COMPACT_ATOMS: atom_id res chain seq x y z
N ALA A 1 1.99 2.65 -4.12
CA ALA A 1 3.09 3.59 -4.36
C ALA A 1 4.38 2.80 -4.45
N SER A 2 5.13 3.00 -5.53
CA SER A 2 6.46 2.42 -5.68
C SER A 2 7.48 3.55 -5.52
N ASP A 3 8.45 3.34 -4.64
CA ASP A 3 9.58 4.22 -4.47
C ASP A 3 10.83 3.62 -5.11
N VAL A 4 11.75 4.48 -5.52
CA VAL A 4 12.96 4.11 -6.23
C VAL A 4 14.15 4.52 -5.39
N TYR A 5 15.03 3.56 -5.07
CA TYR A 5 16.17 3.80 -4.20
C TYR A 5 17.51 3.56 -4.90
N LYS A 6 18.48 4.45 -4.67
CA LYS A 6 19.91 4.16 -4.86
C LYS A 6 20.36 3.25 -3.71
N ARG A 7 20.68 2.02 -4.03
CA ARG A 7 21.00 0.97 -3.05
C ARG A 7 22.45 1.05 -2.60
N GLN A 8 22.69 1.26 -1.31
CA GLN A 8 23.97 1.05 -0.64
C GLN A 8 23.86 -0.15 0.30
N GLY A 9 24.96 -0.92 0.47
CA GLY A 9 24.99 -2.08 1.37
C GLY A 9 24.22 -3.32 0.92
N LYS A 10 23.56 -3.31 -0.26
CA LYS A 10 22.81 -4.42 -0.86
C LYS A 10 21.65 -4.96 -0.02
N GLU A 11 21.14 -4.19 0.92
CA GLU A 11 19.99 -4.54 1.74
C GLU A 11 19.01 -3.38 1.88
N ILE A 12 17.76 -3.69 2.19
CA ILE A 12 16.74 -2.72 2.61
C ILE A 12 16.30 -3.12 4.02
N VAL A 13 16.39 -2.18 4.93
CA VAL A 13 16.01 -2.36 6.32
C VAL A 13 14.83 -1.44 6.63
N VAL A 14 13.72 -2.04 7.02
CA VAL A 14 12.54 -1.30 7.50
C VAL A 14 12.60 -1.29 9.02
N ARG A 15 12.76 -0.11 9.60
CA ARG A 15 12.88 0.07 11.05
C ARG A 15 12.10 1.28 11.56
N ARG A 16 11.85 1.34 12.84
CA ARG A 16 11.41 2.59 13.46
C ARG A 16 12.58 3.57 13.55
N ALA A 17 12.26 4.86 13.43
CA ALA A 17 13.25 5.91 13.67
C ALA A 17 13.71 5.91 15.15
N GLU A 18 14.86 6.49 15.37
CA GLU A 18 15.29 6.84 16.72
C GLU A 18 14.63 8.16 17.17
N ASN A 19 14.54 8.36 18.48
CA ASN A 19 14.04 9.64 18.98
C ASN A 19 15.00 10.76 18.58
N ASP A 20 14.44 11.86 18.07
CA ASP A 20 15.16 13.03 17.56
C ASP A 20 16.03 12.76 16.31
N GLU A 21 15.83 11.62 15.62
CA GLU A 21 16.50 11.34 14.36
C GLU A 21 16.16 12.40 13.32
N LYS A 22 17.19 13.00 12.71
CA LYS A 22 17.05 14.01 11.68
C LYS A 22 17.05 13.38 10.29
N PHE A 23 16.12 13.81 9.46
CA PHE A 23 16.01 13.33 8.10
C PHE A 23 15.57 14.44 7.15
N VAL A 24 16.27 14.59 6.02
CA VAL A 24 15.93 15.55 4.98
C VAL A 24 15.07 14.85 3.93
N THR A 25 13.85 15.32 3.76
CA THR A 25 12.90 14.80 2.78
C THR A 25 13.12 15.40 1.39
N LEU A 26 12.53 14.79 0.34
CA LEU A 26 12.67 15.22 -1.07
C LEU A 26 12.32 16.68 -1.33
N ASP A 27 11.53 17.31 -0.45
CA ASP A 27 11.21 18.74 -0.51
C ASP A 27 12.30 19.65 0.10
N GLY A 28 13.46 19.08 0.46
CA GLY A 28 14.60 19.79 1.04
C GLY A 28 14.40 20.22 2.50
N GLN A 29 13.36 19.75 3.17
CA GLN A 29 13.06 20.11 4.56
C GLN A 29 13.68 19.10 5.53
N GLU A 30 14.44 19.58 6.53
CA GLU A 30 14.87 18.74 7.65
C GLU A 30 13.70 18.53 8.61
N ARG A 31 13.46 17.29 8.94
CA ARG A 31 12.38 16.85 9.84
C ARG A 31 12.93 16.04 10.98
N THR A 32 12.31 16.17 12.14
CA THR A 32 12.67 15.40 13.33
C THR A 32 11.71 14.24 13.50
N MET A 33 12.25 13.05 13.55
CA MET A 33 11.50 11.81 13.73
C MET A 33 11.42 11.42 15.21
N ASP A 34 10.55 10.50 15.51
CA ASP A 34 10.48 9.79 16.77
C ASP A 34 10.35 8.27 16.54
N ASP A 35 10.33 7.52 17.62
CA ASP A 35 10.27 6.05 17.61
C ASP A 35 8.94 5.46 17.07
N GLN A 36 7.97 6.28 16.68
CA GLN A 36 6.74 5.82 16.05
C GLN A 36 6.80 5.90 14.52
N VAL A 37 7.71 6.71 13.98
CA VAL A 37 7.87 6.87 12.54
C VAL A 37 8.60 5.68 11.94
N LEU A 38 8.02 5.09 10.89
CA LEU A 38 8.64 3.99 10.17
C LEU A 38 9.56 4.55 9.08
N MET A 39 10.80 4.05 9.03
CA MET A 39 11.83 4.46 8.08
C MET A 39 12.18 3.31 7.15
N ILE A 40 12.40 3.64 5.90
CA ILE A 40 13.05 2.78 4.93
C ILE A 40 14.54 3.16 4.91
N CYS A 41 15.39 2.19 5.10
CA CYS A 41 16.84 2.38 5.15
C CYS A 41 17.53 1.45 4.14
N ASP A 42 18.67 1.87 3.63
CA ASP A 42 19.65 0.96 3.03
C ASP A 42 20.60 0.42 4.11
N GLY A 43 21.67 -0.28 3.72
CA GLY A 43 22.63 -0.84 4.68
C GLY A 43 23.42 0.19 5.52
N GLU A 44 23.26 1.50 5.24
CA GLU A 44 24.06 2.54 5.88
C GLU A 44 23.21 3.64 6.52
N LYS A 45 22.10 4.02 5.91
CA LYS A 45 21.31 5.20 6.30
C LYS A 45 19.84 5.09 5.95
N ALA A 46 19.02 5.98 6.53
CA ALA A 46 17.64 6.17 6.13
C ALA A 46 17.57 6.79 4.72
N VAL A 47 16.67 6.27 3.88
CA VAL A 47 16.44 6.72 2.50
C VAL A 47 15.01 7.20 2.26
N GLY A 48 14.10 6.93 3.18
CA GLY A 48 12.72 7.40 3.09
C GLY A 48 11.93 7.23 4.37
N ILE A 49 10.87 8.02 4.50
CA ILE A 49 9.83 7.86 5.51
C ILE A 49 8.74 6.98 4.90
N ALA A 50 8.56 5.78 5.44
CA ALA A 50 7.66 4.76 4.91
C ALA A 50 6.25 5.30 4.64
N GLY A 51 5.78 5.15 3.40
CA GLY A 51 4.45 5.57 2.97
C GLY A 51 4.17 7.08 3.02
N ILE A 52 5.19 7.92 3.24
CA ILE A 52 5.02 9.37 3.35
C ILE A 52 5.86 10.08 2.28
N MET A 53 7.20 10.03 2.38
CA MET A 53 8.08 10.72 1.41
C MET A 53 9.48 10.12 1.44
N GLY A 54 10.09 10.00 0.25
CA GLY A 54 11.49 9.63 0.10
C GLY A 54 12.45 10.70 0.63
N GLY A 55 13.72 10.34 0.77
CA GLY A 55 14.79 11.23 1.19
C GLY A 55 15.44 11.97 0.03
N GLU A 56 15.93 13.18 0.28
CA GLU A 56 16.75 13.92 -0.67
C GLU A 56 17.99 13.10 -1.09
N ASN A 57 18.55 12.34 -0.17
CA ASN A 57 19.73 11.50 -0.39
C ASN A 57 19.49 10.26 -1.27
N SER A 58 18.24 9.96 -1.61
CA SER A 58 17.83 8.84 -2.48
C SER A 58 17.15 9.31 -3.77
N MET A 59 17.14 10.61 -4.02
CA MET A 59 16.56 11.19 -5.23
C MET A 59 17.19 10.61 -6.50
N ILE A 60 16.37 10.37 -7.52
CA ILE A 60 16.85 9.96 -8.86
C ILE A 60 17.64 11.11 -9.48
N THR A 61 18.83 10.79 -9.98
CA THR A 61 19.73 11.69 -10.68
C THR A 61 20.05 11.10 -12.05
N ASP A 62 20.59 11.91 -12.98
CA ASP A 62 20.85 11.50 -14.37
C ASP A 62 21.89 10.36 -14.50
N ASP A 63 22.67 10.09 -13.47
CA ASP A 63 23.68 9.02 -13.42
C ASP A 63 23.16 7.67 -12.90
N VAL A 64 21.87 7.56 -12.55
CA VAL A 64 21.25 6.32 -12.06
C VAL A 64 21.22 5.28 -13.18
N GLN A 65 21.86 4.13 -12.95
CA GLN A 65 21.85 2.99 -13.86
C GLN A 65 20.97 1.83 -13.39
N THR A 66 20.75 1.70 -12.09
CA THR A 66 19.94 0.62 -11.52
C THR A 66 19.02 1.19 -10.44
N MET A 67 17.78 0.78 -10.50
CA MET A 67 16.74 1.19 -9.56
C MET A 67 16.16 -0.03 -8.86
N LEU A 68 15.76 0.11 -7.60
CA LEU A 68 14.99 -0.87 -6.86
C LEU A 68 13.56 -0.33 -6.71
N PHE A 69 12.58 -1.09 -7.20
CA PHE A 69 11.17 -0.79 -6.96
C PHE A 69 10.72 -1.35 -5.62
N GLU A 70 9.95 -0.56 -4.89
CA GLU A 70 9.23 -0.99 -3.70
C GLU A 70 7.73 -1.00 -3.99
N ALA A 71 7.05 -2.10 -3.65
CA ALA A 71 5.60 -2.16 -3.51
C ALA A 71 5.31 -2.61 -2.08
N ALA A 72 4.72 -1.73 -1.30
CA ALA A 72 4.53 -1.96 0.14
C ALA A 72 3.09 -1.74 0.58
N CYS A 73 2.74 -2.34 1.71
CA CYS A 73 1.54 -2.08 2.48
C CYS A 73 1.96 -1.77 3.93
N PHE A 74 1.53 -0.63 4.45
CA PHE A 74 1.87 -0.18 5.80
C PHE A 74 0.61 -0.07 6.66
N ASP A 75 0.77 -0.13 7.98
CA ASP A 75 -0.30 0.20 8.92
C ASP A 75 -0.80 1.64 8.70
N GLY A 76 -1.99 1.77 8.16
CA GLY A 76 -2.59 3.06 7.82
C GLY A 76 -2.76 3.98 9.03
N THR A 77 -2.98 3.43 10.23
CA THR A 77 -3.06 4.20 11.47
C THR A 77 -1.71 4.80 11.83
N ASN A 78 -0.62 4.02 11.68
CA ASN A 78 0.74 4.51 11.91
C ASN A 78 1.09 5.61 10.91
N ILE A 79 0.84 5.39 9.60
CA ILE A 79 1.11 6.41 8.57
C ILE A 79 0.36 7.72 8.87
N ARG A 80 -0.93 7.64 9.22
CA ARG A 80 -1.72 8.83 9.56
C ARG A 80 -1.16 9.59 10.75
N LYS A 81 -0.79 8.87 11.83
CA LYS A 81 -0.21 9.48 13.03
C LYS A 81 1.14 10.13 12.74
N SER A 82 2.02 9.41 12.05
CA SER A 82 3.35 9.88 11.68
C SER A 82 3.29 11.10 10.76
N SER A 83 2.50 11.05 9.69
CA SER A 83 2.29 12.16 8.76
C SER A 83 1.80 13.43 9.48
N LYS A 84 0.83 13.28 10.39
CA LYS A 84 0.31 14.40 11.19
C LYS A 84 1.38 14.97 12.12
N LYS A 85 2.15 14.11 12.79
CA LYS A 85 3.16 14.50 13.78
C LYS A 85 4.31 15.27 13.17
N ILE A 86 4.84 14.80 12.04
CA ILE A 86 5.92 15.48 11.32
C ILE A 86 5.44 16.66 10.45
N GLY A 87 4.12 16.91 10.42
CA GLY A 87 3.52 18.00 9.65
C GLY A 87 3.64 17.82 8.13
N LEU A 88 3.72 16.57 7.64
CA LEU A 88 3.90 16.26 6.22
C LEU A 88 2.79 15.36 5.69
N ARG A 89 1.86 15.96 4.94
CA ARG A 89 0.82 15.23 4.22
C ARG A 89 1.16 15.19 2.72
N THR A 90 1.20 13.98 2.16
CA THR A 90 1.48 13.73 0.76
C THR A 90 0.35 12.89 0.15
N ASP A 91 0.34 12.78 -1.19
CA ASP A 91 -0.59 11.87 -1.89
C ASP A 91 -0.36 10.42 -1.45
N ALA A 92 0.90 10.02 -1.24
CA ALA A 92 1.26 8.70 -0.73
C ALA A 92 0.64 8.48 0.66
N SER A 93 0.88 9.37 1.63
CA SER A 93 0.33 9.24 2.98
C SER A 93 -1.20 9.23 2.98
N GLY A 94 -1.84 10.00 2.10
CA GLY A 94 -3.29 10.02 1.93
C GLY A 94 -3.89 8.72 1.38
N LYS A 95 -3.11 7.94 0.63
CA LYS A 95 -3.50 6.60 0.15
C LYS A 95 -3.21 5.53 1.20
N PHE A 96 -2.01 5.51 1.76
CA PHE A 96 -1.62 4.52 2.76
C PHE A 96 -2.45 4.61 4.05
N GLU A 97 -2.82 5.83 4.50
CA GLU A 97 -3.63 6.01 5.72
C GLU A 97 -5.01 5.36 5.65
N LYS A 98 -5.53 5.14 4.44
CA LYS A 98 -6.82 4.48 4.21
C LYS A 98 -6.73 2.96 4.25
N GLY A 99 -5.53 2.41 4.32
CA GLY A 99 -5.24 1.00 4.18
C GLY A 99 -5.17 0.58 2.71
N LEU A 100 -4.17 -0.24 2.40
CA LEU A 100 -3.99 -0.88 1.10
C LEU A 100 -4.12 -2.40 1.27
N ASP A 101 -4.37 -3.09 0.18
CA ASP A 101 -4.41 -4.55 0.16
C ASP A 101 -2.99 -5.12 0.06
N PRO A 102 -2.48 -5.84 1.08
CA PRO A 102 -1.16 -6.45 1.00
C PRO A 102 -1.07 -7.49 -0.12
N ASN A 103 -2.19 -8.16 -0.45
CA ASN A 103 -2.21 -9.17 -1.51
C ASN A 103 -2.01 -8.59 -2.92
N ASN A 104 -2.12 -7.27 -3.09
CA ASN A 104 -1.96 -6.60 -4.37
C ASN A 104 -0.54 -6.06 -4.63
N ALA A 105 0.39 -6.22 -3.69
CA ALA A 105 1.73 -5.66 -3.80
C ALA A 105 2.53 -6.27 -4.96
N GLU A 106 2.50 -7.60 -5.11
CA GLU A 106 3.17 -8.32 -6.19
C GLU A 106 2.64 -7.92 -7.57
N ALA A 107 1.32 -7.95 -7.76
CA ALA A 107 0.70 -7.55 -9.02
C ALA A 107 1.00 -6.09 -9.39
N ALA A 108 1.09 -5.21 -8.40
CA ALA A 108 1.42 -3.80 -8.61
C ALA A 108 2.86 -3.60 -9.07
N ILE A 109 3.81 -4.34 -8.50
CA ILE A 109 5.23 -4.25 -8.88
C ILE A 109 5.47 -4.88 -10.25
N ASP A 110 4.82 -5.99 -10.56
CA ASP A 110 4.88 -6.64 -11.87
C ASP A 110 4.36 -5.70 -12.96
N ARG A 111 3.23 -5.01 -12.70
CA ARG A 111 2.72 -4.01 -13.65
C ARG A 111 3.67 -2.82 -13.82
N ALA A 112 4.31 -2.36 -12.77
CA ALA A 112 5.32 -1.29 -12.84
C ALA A 112 6.52 -1.73 -13.70
N CYS A 113 7.03 -2.93 -13.50
CA CYS A 113 8.10 -3.53 -14.29
C CYS A 113 7.71 -3.65 -15.77
N GLN A 114 6.53 -4.19 -16.05
CA GLN A 114 6.01 -4.30 -17.41
C GLN A 114 5.95 -2.93 -18.10
N LEU A 115 5.46 -1.90 -17.42
CA LEU A 115 5.39 -0.55 -17.97
C LEU A 115 6.77 0.04 -18.26
N MET A 116 7.78 -0.25 -17.43
CA MET A 116 9.16 0.16 -17.68
C MET A 116 9.69 -0.39 -18.99
N GLU A 117 9.46 -1.66 -19.28
CA GLU A 117 9.87 -2.31 -20.53
C GLU A 117 9.06 -1.82 -21.73
N GLU A 118 7.72 -1.73 -21.60
CA GLU A 118 6.83 -1.25 -22.67
C GLU A 118 7.17 0.19 -23.12
N LEU A 119 7.59 1.05 -22.18
CA LEU A 119 7.99 2.43 -22.46
C LEU A 119 9.47 2.56 -22.88
N GLY A 120 10.23 1.47 -22.88
CA GLY A 120 11.67 1.49 -23.20
C GLY A 120 12.49 2.30 -22.18
N ALA A 121 11.99 2.42 -20.94
CA ALA A 121 12.65 3.20 -19.90
C ALA A 121 13.74 2.40 -19.14
N GLY A 122 13.76 1.08 -19.30
CA GLY A 122 14.75 0.20 -18.69
C GLY A 122 14.46 -1.26 -18.95
N GLU A 123 15.39 -2.11 -18.54
CA GLU A 123 15.26 -3.58 -18.57
C GLU A 123 15.08 -4.10 -17.15
N VAL A 124 14.16 -5.04 -16.96
CA VAL A 124 13.93 -5.67 -15.66
C VAL A 124 15.03 -6.69 -15.39
N VAL A 125 15.80 -6.43 -14.34
CA VAL A 125 16.79 -7.40 -13.84
C VAL A 125 16.05 -8.38 -12.93
N GLY A 126 16.18 -9.67 -13.17
CA GLY A 126 15.47 -10.71 -12.46
C GLY A 126 15.78 -10.74 -10.96
N GLY A 127 14.78 -11.14 -10.20
CA GLY A 127 14.81 -11.30 -8.76
C GLY A 127 13.85 -10.36 -8.04
N MET A 128 13.01 -10.93 -7.20
CA MET A 128 12.10 -10.23 -6.31
C MET A 128 12.33 -10.74 -4.88
N VAL A 129 12.23 -9.86 -3.91
CA VAL A 129 12.19 -10.22 -2.49
C VAL A 129 10.83 -9.80 -1.97
N ASP A 130 10.03 -10.77 -1.57
CA ASP A 130 8.76 -10.54 -0.89
C ASP A 130 8.89 -10.90 0.60
N VAL A 131 8.54 -9.96 1.46
CA VAL A 131 8.49 -10.14 2.91
C VAL A 131 7.11 -9.71 3.37
N CYS A 132 6.20 -10.66 3.47
CA CYS A 132 4.83 -10.43 3.90
C CYS A 132 4.63 -10.98 5.32
N SER A 133 4.25 -10.12 6.25
CA SER A 133 3.95 -10.51 7.63
C SER A 133 2.49 -10.94 7.83
N GLU A 134 1.60 -10.51 6.96
CA GLU A 134 0.17 -10.75 7.03
C GLU A 134 -0.43 -10.91 5.64
N THR A 135 -1.08 -12.03 5.38
CA THR A 135 -2.00 -12.18 4.23
C THR A 135 -3.41 -11.82 4.68
N ARG A 136 -4.17 -11.16 3.81
CA ARG A 136 -5.55 -10.82 4.10
C ARG A 136 -6.48 -11.82 3.43
N GLU A 137 -7.42 -12.36 4.21
CA GLU A 137 -8.49 -13.20 3.69
C GLU A 137 -9.70 -12.34 3.27
N PRO A 138 -10.46 -12.74 2.24
CA PRO A 138 -11.70 -12.08 1.87
C PRO A 138 -12.70 -12.04 3.03
N SER A 139 -13.30 -10.88 3.26
CA SER A 139 -14.36 -10.74 4.26
C SER A 139 -15.62 -11.48 3.81
N ARG A 140 -16.27 -12.15 4.76
CA ARG A 140 -17.52 -12.89 4.53
C ARG A 140 -18.64 -12.31 5.36
N VAL A 141 -19.74 -11.96 4.71
CA VAL A 141 -20.89 -11.32 5.36
C VAL A 141 -22.13 -12.14 5.03
N LYS A 142 -22.90 -12.49 6.06
CA LYS A 142 -24.16 -13.24 5.87
C LYS A 142 -25.12 -12.46 4.97
N PHE A 143 -25.66 -13.14 3.97
CA PHE A 143 -26.58 -12.51 3.04
C PHE A 143 -28.02 -12.58 3.57
N GLU A 144 -28.62 -11.43 3.84
CA GLU A 144 -29.97 -11.30 4.42
C GLU A 144 -30.87 -10.42 3.51
N PRO A 145 -31.38 -10.94 2.37
CA PRO A 145 -32.14 -10.15 1.39
C PRO A 145 -33.36 -9.44 1.97
N GLU A 146 -34.10 -10.09 2.87
CA GLU A 146 -35.28 -9.49 3.49
C GLU A 146 -34.92 -8.28 4.35
N LYS A 147 -33.83 -8.36 5.09
CA LYS A 147 -33.32 -7.27 5.92
C LYS A 147 -32.83 -6.11 5.07
N ILE A 148 -32.16 -6.40 3.95
CA ILE A 148 -31.72 -5.40 2.97
C ILE A 148 -32.93 -4.67 2.38
N ASN A 149 -33.92 -5.39 1.88
CA ASN A 149 -35.15 -4.80 1.34
C ASN A 149 -35.87 -3.91 2.36
N LYS A 150 -35.97 -4.39 3.60
CA LYS A 150 -36.60 -3.60 4.68
C LYS A 150 -35.83 -2.30 4.97
N LEU A 151 -34.50 -2.37 4.96
CA LEU A 151 -33.64 -1.20 5.22
C LEU A 151 -33.72 -0.17 4.07
N LEU A 152 -33.71 -0.65 2.83
CA LEU A 152 -33.71 0.21 1.64
C LEU A 152 -35.10 0.61 1.19
N GLY A 153 -36.17 0.00 1.71
CA GLY A 153 -37.54 0.23 1.25
C GLY A 153 -37.78 -0.34 -0.16
N THR A 154 -37.11 -1.43 -0.53
CA THR A 154 -37.18 -2.06 -1.86
C THR A 154 -37.86 -3.42 -1.78
N SER A 155 -38.10 -4.03 -2.96
CA SER A 155 -38.67 -5.37 -3.11
C SER A 155 -37.85 -6.18 -4.13
N LEU A 156 -36.52 -6.08 -4.07
CA LEU A 156 -35.60 -6.79 -4.96
C LEU A 156 -35.61 -8.30 -4.66
N THR A 157 -35.51 -9.11 -5.70
CA THR A 157 -35.25 -10.54 -5.54
C THR A 157 -33.82 -10.81 -5.11
N LYS A 158 -33.56 -12.01 -4.62
CA LYS A 158 -32.22 -12.47 -4.26
C LYS A 158 -31.28 -12.40 -5.45
N GLU A 159 -31.72 -12.82 -6.62
CA GLU A 159 -30.96 -12.84 -7.87
C GLU A 159 -30.60 -11.42 -8.34
N GLU A 160 -31.54 -10.49 -8.25
CA GLU A 160 -31.27 -9.08 -8.58
C GLU A 160 -30.23 -8.48 -7.63
N MET A 161 -30.30 -8.77 -6.35
CA MET A 161 -29.31 -8.31 -5.38
C MET A 161 -27.92 -8.87 -5.67
N ILE A 162 -27.84 -10.18 -5.99
CA ILE A 162 -26.56 -10.83 -6.35
C ILE A 162 -25.97 -10.19 -7.62
N ASP A 163 -26.79 -9.88 -8.63
CA ASP A 163 -26.32 -9.19 -9.84
C ASP A 163 -25.76 -7.79 -9.50
N TYR A 164 -26.47 -7.01 -8.68
CA TYR A 164 -25.97 -5.69 -8.26
C TYR A 164 -24.67 -5.77 -7.46
N LEU A 165 -24.57 -6.73 -6.55
CA LEU A 165 -23.35 -6.94 -5.75
C LEU A 165 -22.18 -7.37 -6.64
N GLY A 166 -22.44 -8.23 -7.64
CA GLY A 166 -21.43 -8.66 -8.62
C GLY A 166 -20.86 -7.50 -9.44
N ARG A 167 -21.65 -6.47 -9.75
CA ARG A 167 -21.17 -5.26 -10.47
C ARG A 167 -20.17 -4.43 -9.68
N VAL A 168 -20.11 -4.62 -8.36
CA VAL A 168 -19.13 -3.98 -7.46
C VAL A 168 -18.14 -4.99 -6.88
N GLU A 169 -17.95 -6.09 -7.62
CA GLU A 169 -16.96 -7.14 -7.34
C GLU A 169 -17.18 -7.92 -6.04
N LEU A 170 -18.41 -7.93 -5.53
CA LEU A 170 -18.79 -8.78 -4.39
C LEU A 170 -19.36 -10.10 -4.93
N ALA A 171 -18.78 -11.23 -4.52
CA ALA A 171 -19.22 -12.55 -4.93
C ALA A 171 -20.24 -13.13 -3.95
N TYR A 172 -21.19 -13.92 -4.48
CA TYR A 172 -22.11 -14.70 -3.65
C TYR A 172 -21.63 -16.16 -3.57
N ASP A 173 -21.48 -16.67 -2.36
CA ASP A 173 -21.15 -18.07 -2.10
C ASP A 173 -22.42 -18.86 -1.77
N GLU A 174 -22.89 -19.64 -2.73
CA GLU A 174 -24.11 -20.45 -2.58
C GLU A 174 -24.01 -21.50 -1.47
N LYS A 175 -22.80 -21.97 -1.13
CA LYS A 175 -22.62 -23.04 -0.15
C LYS A 175 -22.81 -22.55 1.28
N THR A 176 -22.38 -21.30 1.53
CA THR A 176 -22.43 -20.70 2.87
C THR A 176 -23.52 -19.64 3.01
N ASP A 177 -24.20 -19.29 1.89
CA ASP A 177 -25.19 -18.20 1.82
C ASP A 177 -24.60 -16.86 2.31
N GLU A 178 -23.37 -16.57 1.86
CA GLU A 178 -22.61 -15.38 2.26
C GLU A 178 -22.22 -14.56 1.04
N ILE A 179 -22.05 -13.26 1.27
CA ILE A 179 -21.37 -12.36 0.34
C ILE A 179 -19.90 -12.33 0.71
N VAL A 180 -19.05 -12.54 -0.29
CA VAL A 180 -17.60 -12.54 -0.17
C VAL A 180 -17.07 -11.24 -0.76
N ALA A 181 -16.49 -10.40 0.08
CA ALA A 181 -15.86 -9.16 -0.34
C ALA A 181 -14.38 -9.40 -0.63
N PRO A 182 -13.85 -8.93 -1.77
CA PRO A 182 -12.43 -9.06 -2.07
C PRO A 182 -11.57 -8.29 -1.05
N THR A 183 -10.33 -8.70 -0.92
CA THR A 183 -9.41 -8.22 0.11
C THR A 183 -9.12 -6.72 0.05
N PHE A 184 -9.24 -6.10 -1.13
CA PHE A 184 -9.09 -4.65 -1.29
C PHE A 184 -10.29 -3.83 -0.77
N ARG A 185 -11.45 -4.46 -0.52
CA ARG A 185 -12.64 -3.83 0.07
C ARG A 185 -12.54 -3.83 1.59
N GLN A 186 -11.76 -2.88 2.11
CA GLN A 186 -11.52 -2.77 3.55
C GLN A 186 -12.67 -2.11 4.33
N ASP A 187 -13.68 -1.65 3.63
CA ASP A 187 -14.90 -1.05 4.15
C ASP A 187 -16.00 -2.08 4.48
N ILE A 188 -15.80 -3.36 4.10
CA ILE A 188 -16.77 -4.45 4.28
C ILE A 188 -16.20 -5.50 5.25
N HIS A 189 -16.87 -5.69 6.39
CA HIS A 189 -16.50 -6.62 7.46
C HIS A 189 -17.67 -6.88 8.41
#